data_e9a5e28ef2ce73247a9a18941aea0049
#
_entry.id   e9a5e28ef2ce73247a9a18941aea0049
#
_cell.length_a   1.000
_cell.length_b   1.000
_cell.length_c   1.000
_cell.angle_alpha   90.00
_cell.angle_beta   90.00
_cell.angle_gamma   90.00
#
_symmetry.space_group_name_H-M   'P 1'
#
loop_
_entity.id
_entity.type
_entity.pdbx_description
1 polymer ?
#
loop_
_entity_poly.entity_id
_entity_poly.type
_entity_poly.pdbx_seq_one_letter_code
_entity_poly.pdbx_strand_id
1 'polypeptide(L)'
;MGRVEKALAGDEKYRKFFYLRKAKPDGSLPNNWQSKFGGPAWAKFGDTDYYYLHLYDPTQADLDWHNPEVRQELFKVINFWRSKGVHGFRFDVINVTGKDEKLVDSTGDPSQEKSLYTDTAVVHQYLKEMNRSTFGQDPDSITVGEMSSTTIANSIEYSKPSEHELSMVFTFHHLKVDYKNGEKWSKEPFDFMKLKHLFTEWQEKMDQGGGWNALFWNNHDQPWALNRFGDTGKYREKSAEMLATATHCMRGTPYIYMGEEIGMMDPHYSSIHDYVDVEAKNAFAALKQKGISADEAFAIVKTKARDNSRVPMHWDDSKFAGFSESKPWLLPTDQDRINVEKELHEGEIFAYYQKLIKLRKHEQLISDGHIRMFLKDDPQIFAYERFLKDEAKKILVFTNFYGTDHVAPLPEQYQNKNYQLVLSNYSAQDGKLEENISLKPYEALVIKIN
;
A
#
# COMPACT_ATOMS: atom_id res chain seq x y z
N MET A 1 -11.95 -20.60 27.90
CA MET A 1 -11.40 -21.55 26.94
C MET A 1 -11.60 -21.00 25.55
N GLY A 2 -10.51 -20.75 24.81
CA GLY A 2 -10.54 -20.19 23.46
C GLY A 2 -11.14 -21.16 22.43
N ARG A 3 -11.50 -20.64 21.24
CA ARG A 3 -12.09 -21.50 20.17
C ARG A 3 -11.14 -22.58 19.71
N VAL A 4 -9.84 -22.30 19.60
CA VAL A 4 -8.80 -23.27 19.24
C VAL A 4 -8.71 -24.38 20.29
N GLU A 5 -8.71 -24.04 21.58
CA GLU A 5 -8.67 -25.02 22.68
C GLU A 5 -9.88 -25.96 22.66
N LYS A 6 -11.09 -25.42 22.38
CA LYS A 6 -12.31 -26.24 22.22
C LYS A 6 -12.20 -27.18 21.02
N ALA A 7 -11.68 -26.69 19.88
CA ALA A 7 -11.47 -27.51 18.70
C ALA A 7 -10.46 -28.63 18.93
N LEU A 8 -9.36 -28.35 19.64
CA LEU A 8 -8.37 -29.35 20.09
C LEU A 8 -8.98 -30.38 21.05
N ALA A 9 -9.87 -29.95 21.95
CA ALA A 9 -10.59 -30.84 22.85
C ALA A 9 -11.67 -31.71 22.15
N GLY A 10 -11.83 -31.57 20.84
CA GLY A 10 -12.74 -32.43 20.06
C GLY A 10 -14.12 -31.83 19.81
N ASP A 11 -14.36 -30.56 20.14
CA ASP A 11 -15.63 -29.92 19.84
C ASP A 11 -15.79 -29.72 18.32
N GLU A 12 -16.68 -30.49 17.72
CA GLU A 12 -16.93 -30.52 16.28
C GLU A 12 -17.41 -29.17 15.72
N LYS A 13 -18.12 -28.36 16.52
CA LYS A 13 -18.52 -27.01 16.11
C LYS A 13 -17.30 -26.14 15.85
N TYR A 14 -16.35 -26.10 16.78
CA TYR A 14 -15.17 -25.25 16.70
C TYR A 14 -14.10 -25.82 15.76
N ARG A 15 -14.07 -27.14 15.53
CA ARG A 15 -13.25 -27.73 14.45
C ARG A 15 -13.62 -27.19 13.07
N LYS A 16 -14.91 -26.99 12.80
CA LYS A 16 -15.42 -26.41 11.55
C LYS A 16 -15.13 -24.92 11.38
N PHE A 17 -14.50 -24.26 12.37
CA PHE A 17 -14.08 -22.87 12.21
C PHE A 17 -12.78 -22.71 11.45
N PHE A 18 -12.01 -23.78 11.26
CA PHE A 18 -10.70 -23.77 10.64
C PHE A 18 -10.67 -24.72 9.43
N TYR A 19 -9.80 -24.43 8.48
CA TYR A 19 -9.49 -25.39 7.42
C TYR A 19 -8.66 -26.53 8.01
N LEU A 20 -9.31 -27.61 8.47
CA LEU A 20 -8.68 -28.81 9.00
C LEU A 20 -8.74 -29.93 7.97
N ARG A 21 -7.61 -30.56 7.66
CA ARG A 21 -7.51 -31.71 6.74
C ARG A 21 -6.55 -32.74 7.30
N LYS A 22 -6.79 -34.02 6.98
CA LYS A 22 -5.82 -35.12 7.26
C LYS A 22 -4.70 -35.07 6.23
N ALA A 23 -3.55 -35.67 6.58
CA ALA A 23 -2.52 -35.98 5.59
C ALA A 23 -3.09 -36.79 4.43
N LYS A 24 -2.44 -36.75 3.27
CA LYS A 24 -2.73 -37.64 2.15
C LYS A 24 -2.41 -39.08 2.53
N PRO A 25 -2.91 -40.08 1.78
CA PRO A 25 -2.65 -41.51 2.08
C PRO A 25 -1.17 -41.89 2.09
N ASP A 26 -0.33 -41.15 1.38
CA ASP A 26 1.13 -41.33 1.33
C ASP A 26 1.86 -40.62 2.49
N GLY A 27 1.14 -40.00 3.41
CA GLY A 27 1.67 -39.27 4.54
C GLY A 27 2.09 -37.82 4.24
N SER A 28 1.97 -37.37 3.00
CA SER A 28 2.26 -35.95 2.65
C SER A 28 1.19 -35.01 3.15
N LEU A 29 1.53 -33.71 3.21
CA LEU A 29 0.62 -32.63 3.65
C LEU A 29 -0.65 -32.57 2.77
N PRO A 30 -1.74 -31.97 3.27
CA PRO A 30 -3.02 -31.91 2.56
C PRO A 30 -2.93 -31.33 1.15
N ASN A 31 -2.08 -30.31 0.95
CA ASN A 31 -1.65 -29.83 -0.35
C ASN A 31 -0.23 -29.23 -0.24
N ASN A 32 0.32 -28.78 -1.36
CA ASN A 32 1.69 -28.27 -1.45
C ASN A 32 1.82 -26.74 -1.31
N TRP A 33 0.77 -26.05 -0.82
CA TRP A 33 0.79 -24.60 -0.69
C TRP A 33 1.88 -24.12 0.27
N GLN A 34 2.41 -22.92 -0.04
CA GLN A 34 3.46 -22.29 0.76
C GLN A 34 2.89 -21.10 1.55
N SER A 35 3.36 -20.97 2.79
CA SER A 35 3.09 -19.78 3.60
C SER A 35 3.74 -18.54 2.98
N LYS A 36 3.10 -17.38 3.12
CA LYS A 36 3.65 -16.08 2.71
C LYS A 36 4.95 -15.72 3.45
N PHE A 37 5.16 -16.30 4.62
CA PHE A 37 6.38 -16.12 5.42
C PHE A 37 7.41 -17.23 5.22
N GLY A 38 7.16 -18.14 4.28
CA GLY A 38 8.03 -19.25 3.92
C GLY A 38 7.67 -20.55 4.63
N GLY A 39 8.04 -21.67 3.99
CA GLY A 39 7.70 -23.01 4.44
C GLY A 39 6.27 -23.44 4.08
N PRO A 40 5.87 -24.67 4.45
CA PRO A 40 4.54 -25.19 4.15
C PRO A 40 3.43 -24.35 4.80
N ALA A 41 2.28 -24.23 4.11
CA ALA A 41 1.09 -23.55 4.63
C ALA A 41 0.25 -24.43 5.57
N TRP A 42 0.70 -25.62 5.92
CA TRP A 42 0.02 -26.55 6.80
C TRP A 42 0.87 -26.92 8.01
N ALA A 43 0.28 -26.84 9.18
CA ALA A 43 0.91 -27.23 10.44
C ALA A 43 0.04 -28.24 11.19
N LYS A 44 0.67 -29.07 12.03
CA LYS A 44 0.00 -30.10 12.83
C LYS A 44 -0.97 -29.48 13.83
N PHE A 45 -2.19 -29.96 13.87
CA PHE A 45 -3.22 -29.49 14.79
C PHE A 45 -3.15 -30.24 16.13
N GLY A 46 -2.22 -29.83 16.99
CA GLY A 46 -1.92 -30.51 18.24
C GLY A 46 -1.51 -31.97 18.02
N ASP A 47 -1.92 -32.86 18.91
CA ASP A 47 -1.66 -34.29 18.84
C ASP A 47 -2.71 -35.06 18.02
N THR A 48 -3.50 -34.38 17.19
CA THR A 48 -4.54 -34.95 16.36
C THR A 48 -3.99 -35.46 15.00
N ASP A 49 -4.81 -36.23 14.24
CA ASP A 49 -4.48 -36.59 12.85
C ASP A 49 -4.69 -35.50 11.81
N TYR A 50 -5.05 -34.30 12.28
CA TYR A 50 -5.35 -33.15 11.41
C TYR A 50 -4.18 -32.20 11.30
N TYR A 51 -4.16 -31.50 10.16
CA TYR A 51 -3.37 -30.30 9.89
C TYR A 51 -4.31 -29.13 9.70
N TYR A 52 -3.89 -27.93 10.14
CA TYR A 52 -4.61 -26.70 9.88
C TYR A 52 -3.86 -25.84 8.86
N LEU A 53 -4.64 -25.13 8.04
CA LEU A 53 -4.10 -24.18 7.07
C LEU A 53 -3.70 -22.88 7.76
N HIS A 54 -2.53 -22.32 7.38
CA HIS A 54 -2.08 -20.99 7.72
C HIS A 54 -1.34 -20.36 6.54
N LEU A 55 -1.94 -19.41 5.85
CA LEU A 55 -1.27 -18.70 4.75
C LEU A 55 -0.18 -17.74 5.23
N TYR A 56 -0.18 -17.39 6.50
CA TYR A 56 0.78 -16.49 7.16
C TYR A 56 1.52 -17.23 8.27
N ASP A 57 1.61 -16.64 9.46
CA ASP A 57 2.30 -17.25 10.59
C ASP A 57 1.55 -18.51 11.11
N PRO A 58 2.25 -19.56 11.58
CA PRO A 58 1.60 -20.73 12.19
C PRO A 58 0.68 -20.39 13.38
N THR A 59 0.88 -19.25 14.04
CA THR A 59 -0.02 -18.79 15.11
C THR A 59 -1.34 -18.17 14.58
N GLN A 60 -1.46 -17.99 13.26
CA GLN A 60 -2.59 -17.37 12.56
C GLN A 60 -3.33 -18.40 11.71
N ALA A 61 -4.02 -19.37 12.34
CA ALA A 61 -4.83 -20.35 11.62
C ALA A 61 -5.89 -19.68 10.75
N ASP A 62 -5.98 -20.07 9.49
CA ASP A 62 -7.00 -19.57 8.57
C ASP A 62 -8.41 -20.02 8.99
N LEU A 63 -9.32 -19.06 9.08
CA LEU A 63 -10.73 -19.30 9.38
C LEU A 63 -11.45 -19.78 8.11
N ASP A 64 -12.30 -20.79 8.25
CA ASP A 64 -13.10 -21.32 7.14
C ASP A 64 -14.32 -20.42 6.88
N TRP A 65 -14.17 -19.49 5.96
CA TRP A 65 -15.24 -18.57 5.56
C TRP A 65 -16.39 -19.25 4.80
N HIS A 66 -16.24 -20.50 4.34
CA HIS A 66 -17.36 -21.27 3.81
C HIS A 66 -18.40 -21.57 4.92
N ASN A 67 -17.94 -21.67 6.17
CA ASN A 67 -18.82 -21.86 7.30
C ASN A 67 -19.59 -20.57 7.66
N PRO A 68 -20.93 -20.52 7.52
CA PRO A 68 -21.71 -19.32 7.82
C PRO A 68 -21.62 -18.90 9.30
N GLU A 69 -21.40 -19.85 10.23
CA GLU A 69 -21.23 -19.49 11.64
C GLU A 69 -19.95 -18.69 11.87
N VAL A 70 -18.87 -18.99 11.12
CA VAL A 70 -17.63 -18.20 11.15
C VAL A 70 -17.89 -16.78 10.69
N ARG A 71 -18.57 -16.61 9.54
CA ARG A 71 -18.90 -15.28 9.02
C ARG A 71 -19.74 -14.48 10.01
N GLN A 72 -20.77 -15.09 10.61
CA GLN A 72 -21.61 -14.44 11.62
C GLN A 72 -20.82 -14.01 12.86
N GLU A 73 -19.87 -14.82 13.32
CA GLU A 73 -19.02 -14.43 14.44
C GLU A 73 -18.10 -13.26 14.09
N LEU A 74 -17.58 -13.20 12.87
CA LEU A 74 -16.78 -12.07 12.40
C LEU A 74 -17.64 -10.79 12.24
N PHE A 75 -18.86 -10.91 11.74
CA PHE A 75 -19.79 -9.78 11.65
C PHE A 75 -20.16 -9.22 13.03
N LYS A 76 -20.24 -10.06 14.06
CA LYS A 76 -20.42 -9.59 15.46
C LYS A 76 -19.24 -8.74 15.93
N VAL A 77 -18.01 -9.07 15.51
CA VAL A 77 -16.82 -8.25 15.84
C VAL A 77 -16.93 -6.86 15.21
N ILE A 78 -17.27 -6.78 13.93
CA ILE A 78 -17.46 -5.50 13.24
C ILE A 78 -18.58 -4.69 13.92
N ASN A 79 -19.73 -5.32 14.15
CA ASN A 79 -20.88 -4.66 14.77
C ASN A 79 -20.61 -4.23 16.23
N PHE A 80 -19.77 -4.97 16.96
CA PHE A 80 -19.31 -4.55 18.28
C PHE A 80 -18.56 -3.22 18.20
N TRP A 81 -17.61 -3.08 17.29
CA TRP A 81 -16.87 -1.83 17.13
C TRP A 81 -17.74 -0.69 16.61
N ARG A 82 -18.67 -0.98 15.69
CA ARG A 82 -19.68 0.01 15.25
C ARG A 82 -20.52 0.51 16.44
N SER A 83 -20.92 -0.37 17.35
CA SER A 83 -21.66 0.03 18.57
C SER A 83 -20.85 0.90 19.53
N LYS A 84 -19.52 0.98 19.34
CA LYS A 84 -18.60 1.88 20.06
C LYS A 84 -18.30 3.18 19.31
N GLY A 85 -19.00 3.44 18.20
CA GLY A 85 -18.81 4.65 17.39
C GLY A 85 -17.72 4.55 16.33
N VAL A 86 -17.22 3.35 15.98
CA VAL A 86 -16.29 3.16 14.88
C VAL A 86 -17.07 3.12 13.56
N HIS A 87 -16.81 4.06 12.66
CA HIS A 87 -17.48 4.18 11.36
C HIS A 87 -16.61 3.68 10.19
N GLY A 88 -15.30 3.50 10.39
CA GLY A 88 -14.38 3.07 9.34
C GLY A 88 -13.63 1.79 9.68
N PHE A 89 -13.38 0.95 8.66
CA PHE A 89 -12.68 -0.32 8.82
C PHE A 89 -11.66 -0.53 7.70
N ARG A 90 -10.46 -0.94 8.08
CA ARG A 90 -9.47 -1.50 7.15
C ARG A 90 -9.44 -3.01 7.32
N PHE A 91 -9.62 -3.72 6.23
CA PHE A 91 -9.59 -5.18 6.19
C PHE A 91 -8.28 -5.68 5.62
N ASP A 92 -7.55 -6.41 6.45
CA ASP A 92 -6.25 -6.99 6.14
C ASP A 92 -6.40 -8.13 5.14
N VAL A 93 -5.68 -8.06 4.03
CA VAL A 93 -5.63 -9.07 2.94
C VAL A 93 -6.99 -9.75 2.67
N ILE A 94 -8.04 -8.98 2.64
CA ILE A 94 -9.43 -9.47 2.65
C ILE A 94 -9.76 -10.34 1.44
N ASN A 95 -9.06 -10.19 0.33
CA ASN A 95 -9.29 -10.94 -0.90
C ASN A 95 -8.74 -12.38 -0.87
N VAL A 96 -8.14 -12.82 0.25
CA VAL A 96 -7.69 -14.22 0.42
C VAL A 96 -8.59 -15.02 1.37
N THR A 97 -9.71 -14.47 1.82
CA THR A 97 -10.61 -15.11 2.79
C THR A 97 -11.41 -16.28 2.21
N GLY A 98 -11.81 -16.19 0.96
CA GLY A 98 -12.53 -17.27 0.26
C GLY A 98 -11.60 -18.12 -0.56
N LYS A 99 -11.37 -19.37 -0.17
CA LYS A 99 -10.55 -20.33 -0.89
C LYS A 99 -11.41 -21.31 -1.67
N ASP A 100 -10.85 -22.03 -2.65
CA ASP A 100 -11.54 -23.17 -3.26
C ASP A 100 -11.78 -24.24 -2.20
N GLU A 101 -12.99 -24.82 -2.15
CA GLU A 101 -13.33 -25.86 -1.17
C GLU A 101 -12.46 -27.11 -1.26
N LYS A 102 -12.01 -27.44 -2.46
CA LYS A 102 -11.21 -28.66 -2.71
C LYS A 102 -9.77 -28.52 -2.24
N LEU A 103 -9.26 -27.29 -2.07
CA LEU A 103 -7.88 -27.01 -1.67
C LEU A 103 -6.86 -27.82 -2.48
N VAL A 104 -6.98 -27.79 -3.81
CA VAL A 104 -6.14 -28.57 -4.74
C VAL A 104 -4.66 -28.18 -4.64
N ASP A 105 -3.79 -29.11 -5.05
CA ASP A 105 -2.36 -28.83 -5.15
C ASP A 105 -2.08 -27.71 -6.16
N SER A 106 -1.10 -26.88 -5.84
CA SER A 106 -0.50 -25.93 -6.77
C SER A 106 0.38 -26.69 -7.78
N THR A 107 0.46 -26.17 -9.01
CA THR A 107 1.38 -26.68 -10.04
C THR A 107 2.85 -26.32 -9.78
N GLY A 108 3.12 -25.55 -8.71
CA GLY A 108 4.45 -25.00 -8.40
C GLY A 108 4.73 -23.63 -9.05
N ASP A 109 3.85 -23.13 -9.93
CA ASP A 109 3.88 -21.75 -10.41
C ASP A 109 3.27 -20.84 -9.35
N PRO A 110 4.05 -19.87 -8.77
CA PRO A 110 3.55 -18.97 -7.74
C PRO A 110 2.34 -18.12 -8.16
N SER A 111 2.20 -17.83 -9.44
CA SER A 111 1.04 -17.07 -9.95
C SER A 111 -0.22 -17.90 -9.93
N GLN A 112 -0.13 -19.16 -10.32
CA GLN A 112 -1.23 -20.12 -10.27
C GLN A 112 -1.60 -20.49 -8.83
N GLU A 113 -0.61 -20.67 -7.94
CA GLU A 113 -0.88 -20.91 -6.53
C GLU A 113 -1.73 -19.79 -5.93
N LYS A 114 -1.36 -18.54 -6.18
CA LYS A 114 -2.13 -17.39 -5.68
C LYS A 114 -3.58 -17.39 -6.15
N SER A 115 -3.85 -17.79 -7.38
CA SER A 115 -5.22 -17.84 -7.92
C SER A 115 -6.13 -18.85 -7.21
N LEU A 116 -5.57 -19.84 -6.50
CA LEU A 116 -6.34 -20.83 -5.75
C LEU A 116 -6.97 -20.28 -4.45
N TYR A 117 -6.47 -19.15 -3.95
CA TYR A 117 -6.95 -18.55 -2.71
C TYR A 117 -7.11 -17.03 -2.74
N THR A 118 -6.87 -16.38 -3.88
CA THR A 118 -6.96 -14.93 -4.05
C THR A 118 -8.01 -14.58 -5.09
N ASP A 119 -8.85 -13.59 -4.82
CA ASP A 119 -9.88 -13.10 -5.75
C ASP A 119 -10.82 -14.19 -6.28
N THR A 120 -11.11 -15.19 -5.48
CA THR A 120 -12.08 -16.23 -5.87
C THR A 120 -13.50 -15.64 -5.93
N ALA A 121 -14.35 -16.18 -6.79
CA ALA A 121 -15.73 -15.67 -6.95
C ALA A 121 -16.53 -15.67 -5.64
N VAL A 122 -16.19 -16.53 -4.69
CA VAL A 122 -16.88 -16.62 -3.40
C VAL A 122 -16.51 -15.46 -2.45
N VAL A 123 -15.33 -14.84 -2.60
CA VAL A 123 -14.95 -13.66 -1.81
C VAL A 123 -15.92 -12.52 -2.02
N HIS A 124 -16.30 -12.22 -3.26
CA HIS A 124 -17.28 -11.18 -3.58
C HIS A 124 -18.63 -11.43 -2.90
N GLN A 125 -19.08 -12.68 -2.87
CA GLN A 125 -20.32 -13.05 -2.17
C GLN A 125 -20.21 -12.78 -0.65
N TYR A 126 -19.08 -13.14 -0.04
CA TYR A 126 -18.85 -12.92 1.40
C TYR A 126 -18.72 -11.44 1.74
N LEU A 127 -18.10 -10.64 0.89
CA LEU A 127 -18.02 -9.19 1.08
C LEU A 127 -19.39 -8.51 0.96
N LYS A 128 -20.23 -8.91 -0.01
CA LYS A 128 -21.61 -8.43 -0.12
C LYS A 128 -22.46 -8.83 1.10
N GLU A 129 -22.27 -10.05 1.62
CA GLU A 129 -22.92 -10.50 2.87
C GLU A 129 -22.45 -9.69 4.07
N MET A 130 -21.13 -9.46 4.19
CA MET A 130 -20.54 -8.67 5.27
C MET A 130 -21.02 -7.22 5.22
N ASN A 131 -20.97 -6.57 4.07
CA ASN A 131 -21.47 -5.21 3.86
C ASN A 131 -22.92 -5.10 4.35
N ARG A 132 -23.83 -5.91 3.80
CA ARG A 132 -25.24 -5.92 4.14
C ARG A 132 -25.52 -6.16 5.62
N SER A 133 -24.70 -6.99 6.28
CA SER A 133 -24.90 -7.41 7.67
C SER A 133 -24.21 -6.51 8.69
N THR A 134 -23.36 -5.57 8.23
CA THR A 134 -22.54 -4.74 9.11
C THR A 134 -22.49 -3.28 8.67
N PHE A 135 -21.38 -2.81 8.13
CA PHE A 135 -21.09 -1.41 7.83
C PHE A 135 -21.96 -0.81 6.71
N GLY A 136 -22.46 -1.61 5.78
CA GLY A 136 -23.32 -1.13 4.68
C GLY A 136 -24.70 -0.60 5.14
N GLN A 137 -25.04 -0.77 6.42
CA GLN A 137 -26.23 -0.17 7.03
C GLN A 137 -26.02 1.28 7.49
N ASP A 138 -24.78 1.77 7.43
CA ASP A 138 -24.37 3.11 7.82
C ASP A 138 -23.83 3.82 6.57
N PRO A 139 -24.53 4.84 6.01
CA PRO A 139 -24.11 5.54 4.81
C PRO A 139 -22.80 6.34 5.00
N ASP A 140 -22.45 6.67 6.23
CA ASP A 140 -21.22 7.39 6.57
C ASP A 140 -20.03 6.45 6.80
N SER A 141 -20.24 5.15 6.69
CA SER A 141 -19.19 4.15 6.89
C SER A 141 -18.18 4.16 5.74
N ILE A 142 -16.90 4.12 6.09
CA ILE A 142 -15.78 4.04 5.13
C ILE A 142 -15.04 2.73 5.33
N THR A 143 -14.85 1.99 4.24
CA THR A 143 -14.09 0.73 4.27
C THR A 143 -12.97 0.73 3.26
N VAL A 144 -11.82 0.19 3.67
CA VAL A 144 -10.67 -0.01 2.78
C VAL A 144 -10.21 -1.46 2.84
N GLY A 145 -10.11 -2.09 1.68
CA GLY A 145 -9.59 -3.45 1.55
C GLY A 145 -8.12 -3.45 1.13
N GLU A 146 -7.28 -4.15 1.89
CA GLU A 146 -5.95 -4.50 1.44
C GLU A 146 -6.03 -5.71 0.51
N MET A 147 -5.44 -5.58 -0.69
CA MET A 147 -5.41 -6.65 -1.68
C MET A 147 -4.00 -7.26 -1.75
N SER A 148 -3.88 -8.53 -1.39
CA SER A 148 -2.61 -9.27 -1.41
C SER A 148 -2.00 -9.32 -2.82
N SER A 149 -2.83 -9.63 -3.81
CA SER A 149 -2.52 -9.60 -5.24
C SER A 149 -3.87 -9.56 -5.94
N THR A 150 -4.08 -8.66 -6.88
CA THR A 150 -5.38 -8.52 -7.53
C THR A 150 -5.22 -7.92 -8.92
N THR A 151 -6.27 -8.00 -9.71
CA THR A 151 -6.37 -7.34 -11.01
C THR A 151 -7.14 -6.02 -10.89
N ILE A 152 -7.03 -5.16 -11.90
CA ILE A 152 -7.83 -3.94 -11.97
C ILE A 152 -9.33 -4.29 -12.05
N ALA A 153 -9.68 -5.34 -12.79
CA ALA A 153 -11.08 -5.78 -12.91
C ALA A 153 -11.68 -6.14 -11.54
N ASN A 154 -10.98 -6.96 -10.76
CA ASN A 154 -11.42 -7.30 -9.40
C ASN A 154 -11.43 -6.08 -8.48
N SER A 155 -10.44 -5.18 -8.60
CA SER A 155 -10.40 -3.96 -7.80
C SER A 155 -11.58 -3.02 -8.07
N ILE A 156 -12.04 -2.97 -9.33
CA ILE A 156 -13.27 -2.26 -9.70
C ILE A 156 -14.48 -2.93 -9.01
N GLU A 157 -14.60 -4.25 -9.09
CA GLU A 157 -15.71 -4.98 -8.47
C GLU A 157 -15.74 -4.77 -6.95
N TYR A 158 -14.61 -4.89 -6.27
CA TYR A 158 -14.50 -4.65 -4.82
C TYR A 158 -14.89 -3.25 -4.38
N SER A 159 -14.66 -2.23 -5.21
CA SER A 159 -14.78 -0.82 -4.78
C SER A 159 -15.82 0.01 -5.55
N LYS A 160 -16.51 -0.59 -6.52
CA LYS A 160 -17.60 0.07 -7.24
C LYS A 160 -18.84 0.15 -6.35
N PRO A 161 -19.43 1.34 -6.13
CA PRO A 161 -20.55 1.49 -5.20
C PRO A 161 -21.74 0.57 -5.48
N SER A 162 -22.03 0.25 -6.76
CA SER A 162 -23.14 -0.62 -7.15
C SER A 162 -22.97 -2.08 -6.73
N GLU A 163 -21.75 -2.51 -6.42
CA GLU A 163 -21.46 -3.87 -6.00
C GLU A 163 -21.70 -4.10 -4.51
N HIS A 164 -21.78 -3.02 -3.70
CA HIS A 164 -22.02 -3.10 -2.27
C HIS A 164 -21.02 -3.99 -1.52
N GLU A 165 -19.72 -3.82 -1.81
CA GLU A 165 -18.63 -4.53 -1.11
C GLU A 165 -17.87 -3.57 -0.21
N LEU A 166 -16.86 -2.88 -0.73
CA LEU A 166 -16.00 -1.95 0.00
C LEU A 166 -16.06 -0.56 -0.58
N SER A 167 -15.67 0.47 0.17
CA SER A 167 -15.60 1.83 -0.35
C SER A 167 -14.40 2.05 -1.27
N MET A 168 -13.27 1.40 -0.98
CA MET A 168 -12.03 1.52 -1.73
C MET A 168 -11.11 0.34 -1.47
N VAL A 169 -10.12 0.17 -2.34
CA VAL A 169 -9.08 -0.85 -2.20
C VAL A 169 -7.69 -0.27 -2.48
N PHE A 170 -6.66 -0.90 -1.93
CA PHE A 170 -5.28 -0.60 -2.28
C PHE A 170 -4.49 -1.85 -2.63
N THR A 171 -3.45 -1.66 -3.42
CA THR A 171 -2.53 -2.71 -3.87
C THR A 171 -1.09 -2.26 -3.71
N PHE A 172 -0.16 -3.20 -3.84
CA PHE A 172 1.26 -2.95 -3.71
C PHE A 172 2.01 -2.94 -5.06
N HIS A 173 1.30 -2.92 -6.20
CA HIS A 173 1.93 -3.05 -7.51
C HIS A 173 2.96 -1.93 -7.78
N HIS A 174 2.61 -0.68 -7.47
CA HIS A 174 3.48 0.48 -7.64
C HIS A 174 4.73 0.45 -6.75
N LEU A 175 4.70 -0.32 -5.66
CA LEU A 175 5.82 -0.48 -4.74
C LEU A 175 6.74 -1.67 -5.09
N LYS A 176 6.53 -2.34 -6.24
CA LYS A 176 7.33 -3.48 -6.68
C LYS A 176 8.18 -3.18 -7.93
N VAL A 177 8.31 -1.91 -8.27
CA VAL A 177 9.04 -1.46 -9.46
C VAL A 177 10.56 -1.44 -9.30
N ASP A 178 11.04 -1.69 -8.10
CA ASP A 178 12.45 -1.88 -7.75
C ASP A 178 12.76 -3.34 -7.34
N TYR A 179 11.92 -4.29 -7.79
CA TYR A 179 12.12 -5.72 -7.59
C TYR A 179 12.75 -6.34 -8.85
N LYS A 180 13.85 -7.06 -8.68
CA LYS A 180 14.49 -7.77 -9.79
C LYS A 180 13.69 -9.01 -10.17
N ASN A 181 13.14 -9.05 -11.37
CA ASN A 181 12.34 -10.18 -11.84
C ASN A 181 11.21 -10.61 -10.87
N GLY A 182 10.64 -9.63 -10.14
CA GLY A 182 9.59 -9.88 -9.15
C GLY A 182 10.08 -10.29 -7.76
N GLU A 183 11.39 -10.47 -7.56
CA GLU A 183 11.98 -10.80 -6.26
C GLU A 183 12.19 -9.56 -5.40
N LYS A 184 11.55 -9.52 -4.22
CA LYS A 184 11.64 -8.41 -3.25
C LYS A 184 13.09 -8.16 -2.80
N TRP A 185 13.80 -9.23 -2.45
CA TRP A 185 15.12 -9.17 -1.85
C TRP A 185 16.21 -9.02 -2.89
N SER A 186 16.22 -7.85 -3.52
CA SER A 186 17.18 -7.42 -4.53
C SER A 186 17.52 -5.95 -4.36
N LYS A 187 18.70 -5.54 -4.83
CA LYS A 187 19.14 -4.15 -4.81
C LYS A 187 19.12 -3.61 -6.24
N GLU A 188 17.96 -3.14 -6.65
CA GLU A 188 17.76 -2.54 -7.97
C GLU A 188 17.21 -1.11 -7.79
N PRO A 189 17.59 -0.17 -8.66
CA PRO A 189 16.94 1.12 -8.73
C PRO A 189 15.47 0.93 -9.14
N PHE A 190 14.60 1.86 -8.78
CA PHE A 190 13.23 1.80 -9.25
C PHE A 190 13.14 2.06 -10.75
N ASP A 191 12.26 1.34 -11.42
CA ASP A 191 11.93 1.54 -12.82
C ASP A 191 10.80 2.58 -12.92
N PHE A 192 11.19 3.83 -13.24
CA PHE A 192 10.24 4.93 -13.35
C PHE A 192 9.19 4.71 -14.44
N MET A 193 9.59 4.17 -15.59
CA MET A 193 8.65 3.93 -16.68
C MET A 193 7.62 2.86 -16.31
N LYS A 194 8.06 1.82 -15.62
CA LYS A 194 7.16 0.80 -15.07
C LYS A 194 6.21 1.39 -14.01
N LEU A 195 6.70 2.23 -13.11
CA LEU A 195 5.88 2.95 -12.13
C LEU A 195 4.81 3.79 -12.83
N LYS A 196 5.21 4.57 -13.81
CA LYS A 196 4.35 5.45 -14.60
C LYS A 196 3.28 4.69 -15.38
N HIS A 197 3.64 3.59 -16.04
CA HIS A 197 2.69 2.73 -16.74
C HIS A 197 1.68 2.09 -15.78
N LEU A 198 2.12 1.62 -14.62
CA LEU A 198 1.23 1.08 -13.59
C LEU A 198 0.22 2.13 -13.11
N PHE A 199 0.68 3.32 -12.74
CA PHE A 199 -0.24 4.39 -12.33
C PHE A 199 -1.19 4.78 -13.46
N THR A 200 -0.69 4.89 -14.69
CA THR A 200 -1.52 5.19 -15.87
C THR A 200 -2.65 4.18 -16.01
N GLU A 201 -2.30 2.91 -16.05
CA GLU A 201 -3.27 1.84 -16.26
C GLU A 201 -4.29 1.75 -15.11
N TRP A 202 -3.82 1.79 -13.84
CA TRP A 202 -4.69 1.72 -12.68
C TRP A 202 -5.61 2.93 -12.57
N GLN A 203 -5.09 4.14 -12.74
CA GLN A 203 -5.87 5.37 -12.61
C GLN A 203 -6.96 5.47 -13.69
N GLU A 204 -6.59 5.28 -14.96
CA GLU A 204 -7.54 5.39 -16.06
C GLU A 204 -8.60 4.28 -16.04
N LYS A 205 -8.21 3.01 -15.83
CA LYS A 205 -9.16 1.89 -15.83
C LYS A 205 -10.07 1.88 -14.58
N MET A 206 -9.54 2.21 -13.40
CA MET A 206 -10.36 2.34 -12.20
C MET A 206 -11.40 3.47 -12.34
N ASP A 207 -11.01 4.59 -12.95
CA ASP A 207 -11.95 5.67 -13.25
C ASP A 207 -13.04 5.23 -14.23
N GLN A 208 -12.67 4.64 -15.36
CA GLN A 208 -13.60 4.13 -16.38
C GLN A 208 -14.56 3.08 -15.82
N GLY A 209 -14.08 2.21 -14.97
CA GLY A 209 -14.85 1.14 -14.33
C GLY A 209 -15.73 1.59 -13.16
N GLY A 210 -15.51 2.80 -12.64
CA GLY A 210 -16.22 3.33 -11.46
C GLY A 210 -15.71 2.79 -10.12
N GLY A 211 -14.53 2.16 -10.10
CA GLY A 211 -13.85 1.76 -8.87
C GLY A 211 -13.15 2.93 -8.17
N TRP A 212 -12.66 2.73 -6.94
CA TRP A 212 -12.01 3.75 -6.15
C TRP A 212 -10.73 3.24 -5.48
N ASN A 213 -9.60 3.96 -5.71
CA ASN A 213 -8.31 3.61 -5.13
C ASN A 213 -8.10 4.28 -3.77
N ALA A 214 -7.56 3.55 -2.80
CA ALA A 214 -6.82 4.13 -1.70
C ALA A 214 -5.37 4.32 -2.16
N LEU A 215 -4.87 5.55 -2.10
CA LEU A 215 -3.57 5.97 -2.61
C LEU A 215 -2.58 6.13 -1.46
N PHE A 216 -1.36 5.64 -1.62
CA PHE A 216 -0.33 5.78 -0.59
C PHE A 216 1.07 5.58 -1.18
N TRP A 217 2.07 6.13 -0.53
CA TRP A 217 3.47 5.81 -0.75
C TRP A 217 4.06 4.94 0.35
N ASN A 218 3.66 5.18 1.59
CA ASN A 218 4.22 4.56 2.78
C ASN A 218 3.16 3.83 3.59
N ASN A 219 3.56 2.76 4.25
CA ASN A 219 2.81 2.08 5.30
C ASN A 219 3.76 1.30 6.21
N HIS A 220 3.23 0.62 7.21
CA HIS A 220 4.01 -0.19 8.16
C HIS A 220 4.66 -1.47 7.58
N ASP A 221 4.44 -1.76 6.30
CA ASP A 221 4.97 -2.97 5.62
C ASP A 221 5.95 -2.65 4.48
N GLN A 222 6.29 -1.36 4.28
CA GLN A 222 7.18 -0.92 3.22
C GLN A 222 8.27 0.01 3.77
N PRO A 223 9.50 -0.05 3.25
CA PRO A 223 10.51 0.98 3.55
C PRO A 223 10.03 2.34 3.03
N TRP A 224 10.61 3.41 3.56
CA TRP A 224 10.22 4.77 3.20
C TRP A 224 10.34 5.05 1.69
N ALA A 225 9.28 5.59 1.12
CA ALA A 225 9.22 5.93 -0.30
C ALA A 225 10.26 6.99 -0.69
N LEU A 226 10.60 7.87 0.22
CA LEU A 226 11.63 8.89 0.00
C LEU A 226 13.00 8.26 -0.30
N ASN A 227 13.36 7.15 0.37
CA ASN A 227 14.57 6.40 0.10
C ASN A 227 14.52 5.63 -1.24
N ARG A 228 13.33 5.32 -1.74
CA ARG A 228 13.14 4.49 -2.93
C ARG A 228 12.93 5.30 -4.20
N PHE A 229 12.19 6.37 -4.13
CA PHE A 229 11.67 7.14 -5.27
C PHE A 229 12.07 8.62 -5.23
N GLY A 230 12.64 9.11 -4.14
CA GLY A 230 13.05 10.49 -3.93
C GLY A 230 14.57 10.63 -3.77
N ASP A 231 14.95 11.70 -3.13
CA ASP A 231 16.33 12.03 -2.76
C ASP A 231 16.40 12.27 -1.24
N THR A 232 17.31 11.58 -0.57
CA THR A 232 17.48 11.69 0.90
C THR A 232 18.53 12.74 1.30
N GLY A 233 19.14 13.41 0.30
CA GLY A 233 20.19 14.39 0.48
C GLY A 233 19.73 15.81 0.16
N LYS A 234 20.31 16.39 -0.88
CA LYS A 234 20.12 17.80 -1.26
C LYS A 234 18.67 18.18 -1.54
N TYR A 235 17.91 17.26 -2.13
CA TYR A 235 16.54 17.51 -2.55
C TYR A 235 15.50 16.77 -1.70
N ARG A 236 15.85 16.41 -0.43
CA ARG A 236 14.95 15.67 0.46
C ARG A 236 13.56 16.28 0.54
N GLU A 237 13.49 17.57 0.84
CA GLU A 237 12.21 18.29 0.97
C GLU A 237 11.47 18.35 -0.38
N LYS A 238 12.17 18.75 -1.43
CA LYS A 238 11.55 18.90 -2.77
C LYS A 238 11.05 17.54 -3.32
N SER A 239 11.78 16.47 -3.09
CA SER A 239 11.33 15.14 -3.51
C SER A 239 10.18 14.59 -2.64
N ALA A 240 10.14 14.88 -1.33
CA ALA A 240 9.01 14.55 -0.48
C ALA A 240 7.73 15.29 -0.93
N GLU A 241 7.82 16.59 -1.19
CA GLU A 241 6.71 17.42 -1.71
C GLU A 241 6.23 16.95 -3.09
N MET A 242 7.17 16.57 -3.98
CA MET A 242 6.87 16.02 -5.29
C MET A 242 6.11 14.69 -5.19
N LEU A 243 6.60 13.75 -4.39
CA LEU A 243 5.93 12.46 -4.15
C LEU A 243 4.51 12.67 -3.57
N ALA A 244 4.36 13.57 -2.59
CA ALA A 244 3.06 13.92 -2.04
C ALA A 244 2.11 14.45 -3.13
N THR A 245 2.57 15.39 -3.96
CA THR A 245 1.76 15.97 -5.04
C THR A 245 1.31 14.92 -6.03
N ALA A 246 2.24 14.02 -6.43
CA ALA A 246 1.97 12.99 -7.42
C ALA A 246 0.77 12.12 -7.04
N THR A 247 0.58 11.79 -5.75
CA THR A 247 -0.53 10.94 -5.30
C THR A 247 -1.73 11.72 -4.77
N HIS A 248 -1.53 12.84 -4.07
CA HIS A 248 -2.64 13.60 -3.48
C HIS A 248 -3.55 14.27 -4.52
N CYS A 249 -3.04 14.54 -5.71
CA CYS A 249 -3.84 15.08 -6.81
C CYS A 249 -4.46 14.02 -7.72
N MET A 250 -4.12 12.74 -7.57
CA MET A 250 -4.74 11.63 -8.31
C MET A 250 -6.21 11.40 -7.91
N ARG A 251 -6.91 10.60 -8.73
CA ARG A 251 -8.24 10.09 -8.42
C ARG A 251 -8.15 8.92 -7.44
N GLY A 252 -8.77 9.07 -6.28
CA GLY A 252 -8.71 8.13 -5.17
C GLY A 252 -8.62 8.86 -3.83
N THR A 253 -8.50 8.14 -2.74
CA THR A 253 -8.33 8.70 -1.39
C THR A 253 -6.88 8.55 -0.95
N PRO A 254 -6.10 9.64 -0.79
CA PRO A 254 -4.74 9.55 -0.31
C PRO A 254 -4.69 9.25 1.19
N TYR A 255 -3.78 8.36 1.55
CA TYR A 255 -3.43 8.01 2.94
C TYR A 255 -2.04 8.54 3.24
N ILE A 256 -1.91 9.23 4.34
CA ILE A 256 -0.64 9.77 4.85
C ILE A 256 -0.17 8.86 5.98
N TYR A 257 0.99 8.25 5.83
CA TYR A 257 1.59 7.46 6.89
C TYR A 257 2.38 8.36 7.85
N MET A 258 2.29 8.08 9.16
CA MET A 258 2.96 8.87 10.20
C MET A 258 4.44 9.10 9.86
N GLY A 259 4.91 10.35 9.90
CA GLY A 259 6.30 10.73 9.59
C GLY A 259 6.57 11.04 8.12
N GLU A 260 5.67 10.69 7.21
CA GLU A 260 5.75 11.08 5.80
C GLU A 260 5.69 12.61 5.66
N GLU A 261 4.84 13.25 6.46
CA GLU A 261 4.60 14.69 6.49
C GLU A 261 5.76 15.52 7.07
N ILE A 262 6.78 14.86 7.61
CA ILE A 262 8.03 15.49 8.05
C ILE A 262 9.25 14.94 7.30
N GLY A 263 9.01 14.11 6.28
CA GLY A 263 10.06 13.55 5.44
C GLY A 263 10.98 12.57 6.17
N MET A 264 10.42 11.68 7.00
CA MET A 264 11.19 10.59 7.62
C MET A 264 11.77 9.65 6.57
N MET A 265 12.87 9.01 6.92
CA MET A 265 13.66 8.16 6.04
C MET A 265 13.96 6.82 6.70
N ASP A 266 14.50 5.87 5.91
CA ASP A 266 14.97 4.59 6.40
C ASP A 266 16.07 4.79 7.47
N PRO A 267 16.06 4.00 8.56
CA PRO A 267 17.02 4.16 9.64
C PRO A 267 18.44 3.78 9.22
N HIS A 268 19.42 4.40 9.86
CA HIS A 268 20.85 4.14 9.62
C HIS A 268 21.35 2.90 10.38
N TYR A 269 20.60 1.79 10.35
CA TYR A 269 21.00 0.55 10.97
C TYR A 269 22.27 -0.03 10.32
N SER A 270 23.13 -0.63 11.13
CA SER A 270 24.45 -1.13 10.73
C SER A 270 24.54 -2.65 10.71
N SER A 271 23.55 -3.34 11.27
CA SER A 271 23.56 -4.79 11.42
C SER A 271 22.16 -5.39 11.28
N ILE A 272 22.09 -6.64 10.85
CA ILE A 272 20.83 -7.42 10.85
C ILE A 272 20.26 -7.57 12.28
N HIS A 273 21.08 -7.43 13.31
CA HIS A 273 20.64 -7.49 14.71
C HIS A 273 19.84 -6.27 15.15
N ASP A 274 19.90 -5.17 14.41
CA ASP A 274 19.08 -3.97 14.65
C ASP A 274 17.63 -4.17 14.19
N TYR A 275 17.37 -5.17 13.34
CA TYR A 275 16.06 -5.54 12.87
C TYR A 275 15.38 -6.56 13.77
N VAL A 276 14.09 -6.43 14.01
CA VAL A 276 13.29 -7.36 14.82
C VAL A 276 12.37 -8.24 13.98
N ASP A 277 11.97 -7.75 12.79
CA ASP A 277 11.05 -8.45 11.89
C ASP A 277 11.62 -9.79 11.40
N VAL A 278 10.80 -10.84 11.53
CA VAL A 278 11.15 -12.20 11.13
C VAL A 278 11.40 -12.31 9.63
N GLU A 279 10.65 -11.54 8.80
CA GLU A 279 10.82 -11.56 7.35
C GLU A 279 12.22 -11.09 6.94
N ALA A 280 12.73 -10.01 7.54
CA ALA A 280 14.08 -9.48 7.29
C ALA A 280 15.16 -10.49 7.69
N LYS A 281 15.01 -11.12 8.86
CA LYS A 281 15.97 -12.14 9.36
C LYS A 281 15.99 -13.40 8.49
N ASN A 282 14.81 -13.87 8.08
CA ASN A 282 14.69 -15.03 7.19
C ASN A 282 15.27 -14.74 5.81
N ALA A 283 15.01 -13.55 5.26
CA ALA A 283 15.58 -13.14 3.99
C ALA A 283 17.12 -13.07 4.05
N PHE A 284 17.68 -12.48 5.09
CA PHE A 284 19.14 -12.44 5.31
C PHE A 284 19.73 -13.86 5.34
N ALA A 285 19.13 -14.77 6.10
CA ALA A 285 19.58 -16.16 6.18
C ALA A 285 19.49 -16.87 4.81
N ALA A 286 18.38 -16.68 4.06
CA ALA A 286 18.20 -17.29 2.75
C ALA A 286 19.20 -16.76 1.72
N LEU A 287 19.50 -15.45 1.72
CA LEU A 287 20.52 -14.85 0.85
C LEU A 287 21.91 -15.46 1.13
N LYS A 288 22.27 -15.62 2.40
CA LYS A 288 23.52 -16.28 2.79
C LYS A 288 23.58 -17.74 2.34
N GLN A 289 22.48 -18.48 2.44
CA GLN A 289 22.40 -19.86 1.95
C GLN A 289 22.59 -19.95 0.43
N LYS A 290 22.20 -18.92 -0.32
CA LYS A 290 22.46 -18.79 -1.76
C LYS A 290 23.91 -18.38 -2.08
N GLY A 291 24.79 -18.25 -1.08
CA GLY A 291 26.21 -17.90 -1.24
C GLY A 291 26.50 -16.39 -1.32
N ILE A 292 25.53 -15.54 -1.03
CA ILE A 292 25.74 -14.08 -0.98
C ILE A 292 26.49 -13.74 0.33
N SER A 293 27.45 -12.83 0.25
CA SER A 293 28.23 -12.38 1.44
C SER A 293 27.30 -11.75 2.50
N ALA A 294 27.73 -11.76 3.76
CA ALA A 294 26.93 -11.17 4.84
C ALA A 294 26.69 -9.66 4.62
N ASP A 295 27.70 -8.94 4.16
CA ASP A 295 27.60 -7.49 3.90
C ASP A 295 26.65 -7.18 2.75
N GLU A 296 26.72 -7.95 1.67
CA GLU A 296 25.82 -7.78 0.52
C GLU A 296 24.37 -8.19 0.86
N ALA A 297 24.18 -9.31 1.58
CA ALA A 297 22.89 -9.74 2.07
C ALA A 297 22.26 -8.70 3.00
N PHE A 298 23.05 -8.10 3.89
CA PHE A 298 22.60 -7.01 4.75
C PHE A 298 22.25 -5.76 3.93
N ALA A 299 23.09 -5.37 2.97
CA ALA A 299 22.82 -4.22 2.10
C ALA A 299 21.51 -4.37 1.31
N ILE A 300 21.16 -5.59 0.88
CA ILE A 300 19.88 -5.90 0.24
C ILE A 300 18.72 -5.76 1.24
N VAL A 301 18.82 -6.43 2.38
CA VAL A 301 17.75 -6.43 3.40
C VAL A 301 17.48 -5.03 3.91
N LYS A 302 18.51 -4.22 4.17
CA LYS A 302 18.41 -2.84 4.62
C LYS A 302 17.51 -1.97 3.72
N THR A 303 17.48 -2.20 2.41
CA THR A 303 16.67 -1.39 1.48
C THR A 303 15.21 -1.83 1.35
N LYS A 304 14.83 -2.98 1.93
CA LYS A 304 13.50 -3.61 1.70
C LYS A 304 12.78 -4.01 2.98
N ALA A 305 13.44 -3.91 4.14
CA ALA A 305 12.87 -4.36 5.41
C ALA A 305 11.70 -3.48 5.86
N ARG A 306 10.66 -4.12 6.39
CA ARG A 306 9.46 -3.45 6.92
C ARG A 306 9.77 -2.59 8.15
N ASP A 307 10.73 -3.01 8.96
CA ASP A 307 11.14 -2.27 10.16
C ASP A 307 11.64 -0.85 9.86
N ASN A 308 12.03 -0.56 8.62
CA ASN A 308 12.44 0.78 8.21
C ASN A 308 11.36 1.84 8.48
N SER A 309 10.09 1.50 8.27
CA SER A 309 8.95 2.40 8.52
C SER A 309 8.29 2.19 9.89
N ARG A 310 8.77 1.22 10.69
CA ARG A 310 8.23 0.91 12.03
C ARG A 310 9.02 1.56 13.17
N VAL A 311 10.01 2.39 12.83
CA VAL A 311 10.72 3.18 13.82
C VAL A 311 9.78 4.16 14.52
N PRO A 312 10.07 4.55 15.77
CA PRO A 312 9.29 5.55 16.48
C PRO A 312 9.11 6.85 15.67
N MET A 313 7.94 7.46 15.76
CA MET A 313 7.72 8.81 15.25
C MET A 313 8.70 9.78 15.90
N HIS A 314 9.33 10.63 15.11
CA HIS A 314 10.28 11.63 15.58
C HIS A 314 9.53 12.89 16.03
N TRP A 315 9.27 13.01 17.34
CA TRP A 315 8.59 14.20 17.89
C TRP A 315 9.58 15.34 18.18
N ASP A 316 10.74 14.99 18.73
CA ASP A 316 11.81 15.91 19.09
C ASP A 316 13.20 15.29 18.87
N ASP A 317 14.26 16.02 19.23
CA ASP A 317 15.66 15.59 19.07
C ASP A 317 16.21 14.72 20.24
N SER A 318 15.35 14.36 21.19
CA SER A 318 15.76 13.54 22.33
C SER A 318 16.16 12.13 21.94
N LYS A 319 16.83 11.41 22.85
CA LYS A 319 17.40 10.08 22.61
C LYS A 319 16.43 9.07 21.98
N PHE A 320 15.17 9.13 22.34
CA PHE A 320 14.11 8.25 21.81
C PHE A 320 13.03 9.07 21.09
N ALA A 321 13.45 10.19 20.49
CA ALA A 321 12.64 11.02 19.63
C ALA A 321 11.35 11.57 20.27
N GLY A 322 11.32 11.79 21.60
CA GLY A 322 10.09 12.17 22.30
C GLY A 322 8.99 11.11 22.30
N PHE A 323 9.25 9.95 21.72
CA PHE A 323 8.28 8.85 21.61
C PHE A 323 8.14 8.08 22.93
N SER A 324 9.24 7.87 23.65
CA SER A 324 9.26 7.08 24.88
C SER A 324 10.40 7.51 25.81
N GLU A 325 10.21 7.37 27.12
CA GLU A 325 11.27 7.50 28.13
C GLU A 325 12.13 6.22 28.24
N SER A 326 11.58 5.09 27.81
CA SER A 326 12.26 3.78 27.80
C SER A 326 12.70 3.40 26.39
N LYS A 327 13.74 2.54 26.32
CA LYS A 327 14.26 2.04 25.04
C LYS A 327 13.15 1.36 24.24
N PRO A 328 12.79 1.88 23.05
CA PRO A 328 11.83 1.22 22.15
C PRO A 328 12.47 -0.02 21.50
N TRP A 329 11.65 -0.90 20.95
CA TRP A 329 12.10 -2.13 20.26
C TRP A 329 12.88 -1.86 18.97
N LEU A 330 12.54 -0.77 18.26
CA LEU A 330 13.33 -0.22 17.16
C LEU A 330 13.83 1.15 17.58
N LEU A 331 15.08 1.47 17.29
CA LEU A 331 15.66 2.75 17.66
C LEU A 331 15.44 3.78 16.56
N PRO A 332 15.04 5.01 16.90
CA PRO A 332 15.03 6.12 15.96
C PRO A 332 16.46 6.46 15.53
N THR A 333 16.60 6.97 14.33
CA THR A 333 17.82 7.58 13.79
C THR A 333 17.44 8.86 13.06
N ASP A 334 18.35 9.83 12.98
CA ASP A 334 18.09 11.16 12.36
C ASP A 334 17.09 12.06 13.10
N GLN A 335 16.59 11.68 14.26
CA GLN A 335 15.67 12.51 15.04
C GLN A 335 16.28 13.86 15.45
N ASP A 336 17.60 13.94 15.49
CA ASP A 336 18.35 15.21 15.72
C ASP A 336 18.20 16.20 14.55
N ARG A 337 17.85 15.74 13.36
CA ARG A 337 17.68 16.55 12.14
C ARG A 337 16.24 16.59 11.63
N ILE A 338 15.52 15.46 11.74
CA ILE A 338 14.18 15.26 11.20
C ILE A 338 13.25 14.93 12.35
N ASN A 339 12.47 15.90 12.80
CA ASN A 339 11.48 15.73 13.84
C ASN A 339 10.37 16.80 13.72
N VAL A 340 9.25 16.54 14.41
CA VAL A 340 8.06 17.41 14.35
C VAL A 340 8.38 18.82 14.86
N GLU A 341 9.15 18.95 15.95
CA GLU A 341 9.45 20.27 16.52
C GLU A 341 10.19 21.15 15.50
N LYS A 342 11.23 20.63 14.85
CA LYS A 342 11.96 21.36 13.79
C LYS A 342 11.10 21.62 12.57
N GLU A 343 10.35 20.62 12.12
CA GLU A 343 9.50 20.76 10.94
C GLU A 343 8.43 21.86 11.12
N LEU A 344 7.87 22.02 12.32
CA LEU A 344 6.89 23.07 12.63
C LEU A 344 7.51 24.47 12.68
N HIS A 345 8.80 24.60 13.00
CA HIS A 345 9.47 25.89 13.13
C HIS A 345 10.11 26.37 11.83
N GLU A 346 10.74 25.49 11.09
CA GLU A 346 11.59 25.86 9.95
C GLU A 346 11.44 24.93 8.71
N GLY A 347 10.60 23.87 8.81
CA GLY A 347 10.38 22.92 7.73
C GLY A 347 9.31 23.36 6.72
N GLU A 348 9.38 22.84 5.51
CA GLU A 348 8.45 23.14 4.42
C GLU A 348 7.45 21.99 4.14
N ILE A 349 7.81 20.73 4.48
CA ILE A 349 7.06 19.54 4.09
C ILE A 349 5.68 19.49 4.74
N PHE A 350 5.61 19.71 6.07
CA PHE A 350 4.34 19.69 6.80
C PHE A 350 3.38 20.78 6.31
N ALA A 351 3.88 21.98 6.11
CA ALA A 351 3.09 23.08 5.56
C ALA A 351 2.61 22.79 4.13
N TYR A 352 3.40 22.06 3.35
CA TYR A 352 3.03 21.62 2.01
C TYR A 352 1.91 20.58 2.04
N TYR A 353 1.98 19.57 2.92
CA TYR A 353 0.89 18.61 3.15
C TYR A 353 -0.41 19.28 3.56
N GLN A 354 -0.35 20.32 4.43
CA GLN A 354 -1.53 21.10 4.80
C GLN A 354 -2.17 21.78 3.56
N LYS A 355 -1.36 22.32 2.64
CA LYS A 355 -1.84 22.92 1.38
C LYS A 355 -2.50 21.86 0.49
N LEU A 356 -1.91 20.68 0.35
CA LEU A 356 -2.48 19.56 -0.43
C LEU A 356 -3.81 19.07 0.14
N ILE A 357 -3.91 18.92 1.46
CA ILE A 357 -5.15 18.53 2.13
C ILE A 357 -6.23 19.59 1.92
N LYS A 358 -5.87 20.88 2.08
CA LYS A 358 -6.78 21.99 1.85
C LYS A 358 -7.24 22.02 0.39
N LEU A 359 -6.33 21.87 -0.56
CA LEU A 359 -6.65 21.81 -1.99
C LEU A 359 -7.68 20.72 -2.25
N ARG A 360 -7.44 19.50 -1.76
CA ARG A 360 -8.35 18.37 -1.95
C ARG A 360 -9.74 18.60 -1.35
N LYS A 361 -9.83 19.32 -0.22
CA LYS A 361 -11.11 19.60 0.44
C LYS A 361 -11.95 20.68 -0.28
N HIS A 362 -11.32 21.56 -1.06
CA HIS A 362 -11.98 22.71 -1.65
C HIS A 362 -11.99 22.74 -3.18
N GLU A 363 -11.21 21.89 -3.85
CA GLU A 363 -11.15 21.83 -5.32
C GLU A 363 -11.83 20.56 -5.83
N GLN A 364 -13.04 20.71 -6.35
CA GLN A 364 -13.85 19.61 -6.84
C GLN A 364 -13.20 18.83 -7.98
N LEU A 365 -12.39 19.48 -8.82
CA LEU A 365 -11.62 18.80 -9.87
C LEU A 365 -10.68 17.74 -9.28
N ILE A 366 -10.15 17.97 -8.08
CA ILE A 366 -9.28 17.01 -7.38
C ILE A 366 -10.07 15.97 -6.61
N SER A 367 -11.15 16.35 -5.88
CA SER A 367 -11.92 15.41 -5.07
C SER A 367 -12.75 14.44 -5.93
N ASP A 368 -13.45 14.95 -6.93
CA ASP A 368 -14.50 14.22 -7.66
C ASP A 368 -14.18 14.00 -9.15
N GLY A 369 -13.20 14.75 -9.69
CA GLY A 369 -12.89 14.75 -11.12
C GLY A 369 -12.40 13.40 -11.64
N HIS A 370 -12.58 13.21 -12.94
CA HIS A 370 -11.94 12.17 -13.73
C HIS A 370 -10.46 12.42 -13.88
N ILE A 371 -9.73 11.42 -14.37
CA ILE A 371 -8.28 11.50 -14.58
C ILE A 371 -7.91 11.00 -15.98
N ARG A 372 -6.95 11.68 -16.60
CA ARG A 372 -6.33 11.25 -17.85
C ARG A 372 -4.85 11.54 -17.80
N MET A 373 -4.05 10.54 -18.14
CA MET A 373 -2.59 10.66 -18.13
C MET A 373 -2.09 11.18 -19.48
N PHE A 374 -1.06 12.03 -19.45
CA PHE A 374 -0.37 12.51 -20.65
C PHE A 374 1.14 12.51 -20.43
N LEU A 375 1.95 12.82 -21.44
CA LEU A 375 3.42 12.62 -21.44
C LEU A 375 3.80 11.18 -21.02
N LYS A 376 3.03 10.19 -21.49
CA LYS A 376 3.15 8.79 -21.03
C LYS A 376 4.54 8.19 -21.28
N ASP A 377 5.22 8.64 -22.33
CA ASP A 377 6.55 8.14 -22.75
C ASP A 377 7.71 9.03 -22.28
N ASP A 378 7.45 10.12 -21.58
CA ASP A 378 8.50 10.98 -21.04
C ASP A 378 9.26 10.26 -19.92
N PRO A 379 10.61 10.22 -19.94
CA PRO A 379 11.40 9.43 -19.00
C PRO A 379 11.58 10.05 -17.61
N GLN A 380 11.12 11.29 -17.37
CA GLN A 380 11.31 12.00 -16.09
C GLN A 380 10.05 12.64 -15.54
N ILE A 381 9.15 13.12 -16.42
CA ILE A 381 7.91 13.81 -15.98
C ILE A 381 6.78 12.81 -15.88
N PHE A 382 6.11 12.82 -14.72
CA PHE A 382 4.83 12.16 -14.53
C PHE A 382 3.74 13.24 -14.56
N ALA A 383 2.80 13.13 -15.50
CA ALA A 383 1.81 14.17 -15.74
C ALA A 383 0.41 13.63 -15.99
N TYR A 384 -0.59 14.32 -15.47
CA TYR A 384 -2.00 14.00 -15.66
C TYR A 384 -2.89 15.22 -15.56
N GLU A 385 -4.09 15.13 -16.16
CA GLU A 385 -5.16 16.11 -15.97
C GLU A 385 -6.27 15.57 -15.09
N ARG A 386 -6.92 16.47 -14.35
CA ARG A 386 -8.16 16.24 -13.64
C ARG A 386 -9.25 17.11 -14.27
N PHE A 387 -10.41 16.54 -14.51
CA PHE A 387 -11.51 17.23 -15.19
C PHE A 387 -12.87 16.69 -14.72
N LEU A 388 -13.93 17.50 -14.86
CA LEU A 388 -15.32 17.09 -14.69
C LEU A 388 -15.92 16.74 -16.04
N LYS A 389 -17.14 16.22 -16.06
CA LYS A 389 -17.82 15.75 -17.29
C LYS A 389 -17.94 16.80 -18.39
N ASP A 390 -18.05 18.08 -18.03
CA ASP A 390 -18.14 19.19 -18.99
C ASP A 390 -16.77 19.58 -19.59
N GLU A 391 -15.68 19.07 -19.04
CA GLU A 391 -14.27 19.37 -19.42
C GLU A 391 -13.96 20.87 -19.59
N ALA A 392 -14.82 21.77 -19.09
CA ALA A 392 -14.66 23.21 -19.26
C ALA A 392 -13.45 23.77 -18.50
N LYS A 393 -13.12 23.16 -17.37
CA LYS A 393 -11.98 23.48 -16.54
C LYS A 393 -11.18 22.25 -16.26
N LYS A 394 -9.86 22.39 -16.22
CA LYS A 394 -8.95 21.28 -15.95
C LYS A 394 -7.88 21.69 -14.94
N ILE A 395 -7.45 20.76 -14.14
CA ILE A 395 -6.19 20.88 -13.39
C ILE A 395 -5.18 19.97 -14.10
N LEU A 396 -4.03 20.54 -14.42
CA LEU A 396 -2.87 19.81 -14.90
C LEU A 396 -1.87 19.67 -13.76
N VAL A 397 -1.38 18.46 -13.58
CA VAL A 397 -0.36 18.14 -12.58
C VAL A 397 0.88 17.62 -13.30
N PHE A 398 2.02 18.21 -12.96
CA PHE A 398 3.32 17.81 -13.47
C PHE A 398 4.25 17.54 -12.30
N THR A 399 4.99 16.45 -12.36
CA THR A 399 6.00 16.11 -11.36
C THR A 399 7.25 15.56 -12.04
N ASN A 400 8.40 16.14 -11.72
CA ASN A 400 9.70 15.64 -12.17
C ASN A 400 10.25 14.68 -11.10
N PHE A 401 10.47 13.42 -11.44
CA PHE A 401 10.93 12.38 -10.50
C PHE A 401 12.45 12.32 -10.33
N TYR A 402 13.20 13.28 -10.93
CA TYR A 402 14.66 13.26 -10.92
C TYR A 402 15.28 14.58 -10.47
N GLY A 403 16.52 14.47 -10.00
CA GLY A 403 17.33 15.58 -9.50
C GLY A 403 17.99 16.45 -10.57
N THR A 404 17.43 16.48 -11.78
CA THR A 404 17.90 17.28 -12.94
C THR A 404 16.76 18.08 -13.53
N ASP A 405 17.10 19.24 -14.12
CA ASP A 405 16.14 19.98 -14.95
C ASP A 405 15.71 19.15 -16.15
N HIS A 406 14.45 19.25 -16.52
CA HIS A 406 13.91 18.53 -17.67
C HIS A 406 12.90 19.38 -18.45
N VAL A 407 12.93 19.23 -19.78
CA VAL A 407 12.05 19.91 -20.73
C VAL A 407 11.32 18.84 -21.55
N ALA A 408 10.00 18.90 -21.58
CA ALA A 408 9.17 18.02 -22.38
C ALA A 408 8.20 18.79 -23.29
N PRO A 409 7.92 18.30 -24.51
CA PRO A 409 6.92 18.89 -25.39
C PRO A 409 5.51 18.68 -24.83
N LEU A 410 4.73 19.75 -24.76
CA LEU A 410 3.34 19.65 -24.36
C LEU A 410 2.43 19.19 -25.51
N PRO A 411 1.41 18.36 -25.25
CA PRO A 411 0.36 18.12 -26.23
C PRO A 411 -0.29 19.42 -26.72
N GLU A 412 -0.58 19.52 -28.02
CA GLU A 412 -1.12 20.73 -28.67
C GLU A 412 -2.32 21.32 -27.95
N GLN A 413 -3.18 20.47 -27.37
CA GLN A 413 -4.39 20.88 -26.66
C GLN A 413 -4.13 21.72 -25.41
N TYR A 414 -2.91 21.69 -24.86
CA TYR A 414 -2.51 22.48 -23.68
C TYR A 414 -1.68 23.69 -24.05
N GLN A 415 -1.10 23.72 -25.26
CA GLN A 415 -0.25 24.82 -25.71
C GLN A 415 -1.00 26.14 -25.79
N ASN A 416 -0.30 27.23 -25.53
CA ASN A 416 -0.83 28.58 -25.61
C ASN A 416 -1.99 28.93 -24.67
N LYS A 417 -2.28 28.08 -23.67
CA LYS A 417 -3.31 28.32 -22.66
C LYS A 417 -2.78 29.13 -21.49
N ASN A 418 -3.55 30.14 -21.07
CA ASN A 418 -3.28 30.79 -19.78
C ASN A 418 -3.64 29.86 -18.65
N TYR A 419 -2.85 29.90 -17.59
CA TYR A 419 -3.10 29.09 -16.39
C TYR A 419 -3.05 29.94 -15.13
N GLN A 420 -3.80 29.51 -14.14
CA GLN A 420 -3.71 29.95 -12.75
C GLN A 420 -2.87 28.91 -11.99
N LEU A 421 -1.89 29.40 -11.23
CA LEU A 421 -1.14 28.56 -10.30
C LEU A 421 -2.04 28.08 -9.17
N VAL A 422 -2.03 26.77 -8.91
CA VAL A 422 -2.77 26.17 -7.80
C VAL A 422 -1.80 25.82 -6.67
N LEU A 423 -0.70 25.13 -7.01
CA LEU A 423 0.32 24.71 -6.06
C LEU A 423 1.65 24.47 -6.79
N SER A 424 2.75 24.82 -6.15
CA SER A 424 4.10 24.40 -6.54
C SER A 424 4.98 24.24 -5.31
N ASN A 425 5.96 23.36 -5.38
CA ASN A 425 7.02 23.21 -4.38
C ASN A 425 8.25 24.11 -4.66
N TYR A 426 8.16 24.93 -5.72
CA TYR A 426 9.08 26.02 -6.03
C TYR A 426 8.31 27.33 -6.14
N SER A 427 9.04 28.44 -6.14
CA SER A 427 8.43 29.74 -6.45
C SER A 427 7.91 29.75 -7.88
N ALA A 428 6.61 29.93 -8.03
CA ALA A 428 5.91 29.98 -9.30
C ALA A 428 4.76 31.00 -9.24
N GLN A 429 4.21 31.40 -10.37
CA GLN A 429 3.11 32.35 -10.52
C GLN A 429 2.21 31.96 -11.70
N ASP A 430 1.08 32.63 -11.83
CA ASP A 430 0.21 32.51 -13.00
C ASP A 430 0.99 32.79 -14.29
N GLY A 431 0.61 32.13 -15.37
CA GLY A 431 1.36 32.27 -16.61
C GLY A 431 0.62 31.72 -17.84
N LYS A 432 1.37 31.47 -18.86
CA LYS A 432 0.92 30.85 -20.11
C LYS A 432 1.75 29.61 -20.41
N LEU A 433 1.10 28.53 -20.78
CA LEU A 433 1.76 27.32 -21.28
C LEU A 433 2.30 27.57 -22.69
N GLU A 434 3.56 27.26 -22.89
CA GLU A 434 4.22 27.33 -24.18
C GLU A 434 4.14 25.97 -24.89
N GLU A 435 4.96 25.75 -25.94
CA GLU A 435 5.06 24.49 -26.63
C GLU A 435 5.69 23.38 -25.76
N ASN A 436 6.52 23.79 -24.80
CA ASN A 436 7.23 22.90 -23.90
C ASN A 436 6.94 23.27 -22.44
N ILE A 437 7.01 22.29 -21.55
CA ILE A 437 7.08 22.48 -20.10
C ILE A 437 8.52 22.25 -19.62
N SER A 438 9.02 23.15 -18.78
CA SER A 438 10.33 23.01 -18.13
C SER A 438 10.13 22.85 -16.64
N LEU A 439 10.68 21.81 -16.04
CA LEU A 439 10.62 21.52 -14.61
C LEU A 439 12.03 21.42 -14.02
N LYS A 440 12.19 21.98 -12.82
CA LYS A 440 13.39 21.87 -11.99
C LYS A 440 13.51 20.48 -11.36
N PRO A 441 14.66 20.18 -10.70
CA PRO A 441 14.82 18.93 -9.96
C PRO A 441 13.70 18.71 -8.93
N TYR A 442 13.03 17.58 -9.02
CA TYR A 442 11.89 17.20 -8.14
C TYR A 442 10.80 18.26 -8.05
N GLU A 443 10.60 19.04 -9.11
CA GLU A 443 9.52 20.02 -9.15
C GLU A 443 8.16 19.34 -9.28
N ALA A 444 7.21 19.84 -8.49
CA ALA A 444 5.80 19.57 -8.59
C ALA A 444 5.05 20.87 -8.94
N LEU A 445 4.31 20.86 -10.03
CA LEU A 445 3.54 22.01 -10.51
C LEU A 445 2.09 21.59 -10.73
N VAL A 446 1.17 22.25 -10.07
CA VAL A 446 -0.29 22.07 -10.20
C VAL A 446 -0.88 23.38 -10.69
N ILE A 447 -1.51 23.36 -11.85
CA ILE A 447 -2.08 24.53 -12.52
C ILE A 447 -3.51 24.28 -12.99
N LYS A 448 -4.29 25.34 -13.04
CA LYS A 448 -5.68 25.30 -13.53
C LYS A 448 -5.79 26.04 -14.86
N ILE A 449 -6.40 25.39 -15.85
CA ILE A 449 -6.69 25.96 -17.17
C ILE A 449 -8.19 25.95 -17.43
N ASN A 450 -8.63 26.84 -18.31
CA ASN A 450 -10.01 26.91 -18.81
C ASN A 450 -10.13 26.35 -20.22
#